data_a027e47c19ee12d2d72e2a10a63cb971
#
_entry.id   a027e47c19ee12d2d72e2a10a63cb971
#
_cell.length_a   1.000
_cell.length_b   1.000
_cell.length_c   1.000
_cell.angle_alpha   90.00
_cell.angle_beta   90.00
_cell.angle_gamma   90.00
#
_symmetry.space_group_name_H-M   'P 1'
#
loop_
_entity.id
_entity.type
_entity.pdbx_description
1 polymer ?
#
loop_
_entity_poly.entity_id
_entity_poly.type
_entity_poly.pdbx_seq_one_letter_code
_entity_poly.pdbx_strand_id
1 'polypeptide(L)'
;RIGFAFHTPQWIGFKDRIRSSITANTESYAGTRSETSDNLNSGNAGIREYNLTTPWRAIFSISHVFREISDTRQQRAFITADLEYVNYRAARFHSADDVSEQLDNYYQFVNETIKDIYKGNINARLGAEVKFNTFMFRLGGAYYGSPYNNENLQANRWLASGGLGYRNKGVFIDLTYSHTFNQDVRFPYLLSDKPNTFAEQTGSIGRVVMTLGFKF
;
A
#
# COMPACT_ATOMS: atom_id res chain seq x y z
N ARG A 1 7.67 -20.73 17.38
CA ARG A 1 7.53 -21.02 15.93
C ARG A 1 8.23 -19.90 15.18
N ILE A 2 8.94 -20.27 14.11
CA ILE A 2 9.65 -19.32 13.27
C ILE A 2 9.19 -19.56 11.84
N GLY A 3 9.00 -18.50 11.07
CA GLY A 3 8.59 -18.54 9.68
C GLY A 3 9.46 -17.60 8.83
N PHE A 4 9.71 -18.01 7.61
CA PHE A 4 10.32 -17.19 6.58
C PHE A 4 9.53 -17.32 5.28
N ALA A 5 9.25 -16.19 4.64
CA ALA A 5 8.60 -16.14 3.34
C ALA A 5 9.34 -15.16 2.42
N PHE A 6 9.55 -15.56 1.18
CA PHE A 6 10.09 -14.71 0.14
C PHE A 6 9.08 -14.58 -1.00
N HIS A 7 8.72 -13.36 -1.33
CA HIS A 7 7.84 -13.04 -2.44
C HIS A 7 8.67 -12.50 -3.59
N THR A 8 8.72 -13.24 -4.67
CA THR A 8 9.35 -12.81 -5.92
C THR A 8 8.59 -11.63 -6.54
N PRO A 9 9.25 -10.83 -7.39
CA PRO A 9 8.56 -9.86 -8.21
C PRO A 9 7.40 -10.50 -9.00
N GLN A 10 6.31 -9.77 -9.12
CA GLN A 10 5.19 -10.14 -9.98
C GLN A 10 5.27 -9.32 -11.26
N TRP A 11 4.94 -9.95 -12.38
CA TRP A 11 4.85 -9.31 -13.68
C TRP A 11 3.39 -9.05 -14.00
N ILE A 12 3.02 -7.79 -14.18
CA ILE A 12 1.63 -7.37 -14.37
C ILE A 12 1.54 -6.55 -15.65
N GLY A 13 0.75 -7.01 -16.63
CA GLY A 13 0.43 -6.25 -17.83
C GLY A 13 -0.68 -5.23 -17.57
N PHE A 14 -0.50 -4.02 -18.05
CA PHE A 14 -1.47 -2.93 -17.99
C PHE A 14 -1.83 -2.44 -19.38
N LYS A 15 -3.10 -2.08 -19.54
CA LYS A 15 -3.62 -1.39 -20.70
C LYS A 15 -4.46 -0.20 -20.23
N ASP A 16 -3.86 0.98 -20.30
CA ASP A 16 -4.50 2.22 -19.92
C ASP A 16 -5.17 2.88 -21.12
N ARG A 17 -6.40 3.34 -20.91
CA ARG A 17 -7.12 4.15 -21.86
C ARG A 17 -7.32 5.54 -21.25
N ILE A 18 -6.69 6.53 -21.85
CA ILE A 18 -6.66 7.89 -21.34
C ILE A 18 -7.51 8.79 -22.23
N ARG A 19 -8.41 9.54 -21.60
CA ARG A 19 -9.16 10.63 -22.20
C ARG A 19 -9.10 11.84 -21.29
N SER A 20 -8.89 13.00 -21.87
CA SER A 20 -8.93 14.27 -21.17
C SER A 20 -9.68 15.30 -22.00
N SER A 21 -10.29 16.26 -21.34
CA SER A 21 -10.94 17.39 -22.02
C SER A 21 -10.58 18.69 -21.30
N ILE A 22 -10.47 19.74 -22.08
CA ILE A 22 -10.32 21.11 -21.57
C ILE A 22 -11.45 21.95 -22.14
N THR A 23 -12.14 22.68 -21.29
CA THR A 23 -13.17 23.63 -21.69
C THR A 23 -12.80 25.01 -21.14
N ALA A 24 -12.71 25.99 -22.01
CA ALA A 24 -12.46 27.39 -21.65
C ALA A 24 -13.59 28.27 -22.14
N ASN A 25 -14.08 29.16 -21.28
CA ASN A 25 -15.00 30.22 -21.67
C ASN A 25 -14.18 31.51 -21.84
N THR A 26 -14.06 31.94 -23.09
CA THR A 26 -13.30 33.15 -23.46
C THR A 26 -14.21 34.39 -23.60
N GLU A 27 -15.37 34.34 -22.98
CA GLU A 27 -16.38 35.41 -22.99
C GLU A 27 -16.70 35.91 -24.41
N SER A 28 -16.41 37.21 -24.69
CA SER A 28 -16.74 37.85 -25.96
C SER A 28 -15.76 37.57 -27.09
N TYR A 29 -14.59 36.94 -26.82
CA TYR A 29 -13.57 36.69 -27.85
C TYR A 29 -13.93 35.52 -28.76
N ALA A 30 -14.22 34.37 -28.19
CA ALA A 30 -14.52 33.13 -28.94
C ALA A 30 -15.63 32.27 -28.32
N GLY A 31 -16.27 32.76 -27.26
CA GLY A 31 -17.26 32.02 -26.48
C GLY A 31 -16.66 30.81 -25.76
N THR A 32 -17.45 29.78 -25.57
CA THR A 32 -17.04 28.52 -24.98
C THR A 32 -16.36 27.63 -26.02
N ARG A 33 -15.11 27.25 -25.75
CA ARG A 33 -14.32 26.28 -26.54
C ARG A 33 -14.06 25.04 -25.74
N SER A 34 -14.23 23.87 -26.34
CA SER A 34 -13.95 22.59 -25.73
C SER A 34 -13.12 21.73 -26.67
N GLU A 35 -12.02 21.21 -26.18
CA GLU A 35 -11.15 20.29 -26.89
C GLU A 35 -10.94 19.02 -26.07
N THR A 36 -10.79 17.90 -26.76
CA THR A 36 -10.56 16.60 -26.14
C THR A 36 -9.26 15.98 -26.65
N SER A 37 -8.62 15.16 -25.83
CA SER A 37 -7.40 14.41 -26.24
C SER A 37 -7.67 13.50 -27.43
N ASP A 38 -8.91 13.05 -27.64
CA ASP A 38 -9.28 12.21 -28.76
C ASP A 38 -9.11 12.96 -30.10
N ASN A 39 -9.30 14.28 -30.14
CA ASN A 39 -9.10 15.10 -31.32
C ASN A 39 -7.63 15.09 -31.81
N LEU A 40 -6.68 14.93 -30.86
CA LEU A 40 -5.24 14.81 -31.16
C LEU A 40 -4.86 13.41 -31.65
N ASN A 41 -5.73 12.42 -31.48
CA ASN A 41 -5.51 11.02 -31.86
C ASN A 41 -6.58 10.50 -32.82
N SER A 42 -6.93 11.30 -33.83
CA SER A 42 -7.90 10.94 -34.88
C SER A 42 -9.26 10.44 -34.37
N GLY A 43 -9.74 11.02 -33.27
CA GLY A 43 -11.00 10.65 -32.62
C GLY A 43 -10.93 9.45 -31.67
N ASN A 44 -9.75 8.88 -31.46
CA ASN A 44 -9.56 7.72 -30.60
C ASN A 44 -8.96 8.10 -29.24
N ALA A 45 -9.31 7.36 -28.20
CA ALA A 45 -8.66 7.47 -26.91
C ALA A 45 -7.18 7.10 -27.00
N GLY A 46 -6.34 7.78 -26.24
CA GLY A 46 -4.94 7.37 -26.07
C GLY A 46 -4.87 6.02 -25.37
N ILE A 47 -4.21 5.04 -25.99
CA ILE A 47 -3.99 3.72 -25.41
C ILE A 47 -2.49 3.60 -25.11
N ARG A 48 -2.17 3.15 -23.88
CA ARG A 48 -0.81 2.81 -23.49
C ARG A 48 -0.80 1.41 -22.88
N GLU A 49 0.02 0.54 -23.44
CA GLU A 49 0.25 -0.82 -22.93
C GLU A 49 1.66 -0.92 -22.37
N TYR A 50 1.78 -1.46 -21.15
CA TYR A 50 3.06 -1.62 -20.47
C TYR A 50 3.01 -2.75 -19.45
N ASN A 51 4.18 -3.23 -19.06
CA ASN A 51 4.36 -4.24 -18.03
C ASN A 51 5.02 -3.61 -16.79
N LEU A 52 4.49 -3.93 -15.62
CA LEU A 52 5.06 -3.55 -14.33
C LEU A 52 5.62 -4.77 -13.63
N THR A 53 6.88 -4.71 -13.27
CA THR A 53 7.50 -5.66 -12.33
C THR A 53 7.43 -5.07 -10.94
N THR A 54 6.76 -5.77 -10.01
CA THR A 54 6.60 -5.31 -8.62
C THR A 54 7.88 -5.48 -7.80
N PRO A 55 8.06 -4.74 -6.69
CA PRO A 55 9.12 -4.99 -5.73
C PRO A 55 9.07 -6.41 -5.16
N TRP A 56 10.23 -7.01 -4.92
CA TRP A 56 10.31 -8.22 -4.12
C TRP A 56 10.30 -7.89 -2.62
N ARG A 57 9.88 -8.85 -1.80
CA ARG A 57 9.86 -8.71 -0.36
C ARG A 57 10.22 -10.01 0.35
N ALA A 58 10.85 -9.87 1.50
CA ALA A 58 11.16 -10.97 2.41
C ALA A 58 10.50 -10.72 3.77
N ILE A 59 9.90 -11.74 4.35
CA ILE A 59 9.20 -11.66 5.63
C ILE A 59 9.82 -12.70 6.57
N PHE A 60 10.19 -12.24 7.75
CA PHE A 60 10.60 -13.09 8.86
C PHE A 60 9.58 -12.94 9.99
N SER A 61 9.08 -14.09 10.45
CA SER A 61 8.05 -14.14 11.48
C SER A 61 8.50 -15.00 12.65
N ILE A 62 8.22 -14.55 13.86
CA ILE A 62 8.40 -15.32 15.08
C ILE A 62 7.12 -15.28 15.91
N SER A 63 6.71 -16.43 16.45
CA SER A 63 5.58 -16.49 17.37
C SER A 63 5.86 -17.45 18.53
N HIS A 64 5.32 -17.10 19.69
CA HIS A 64 5.36 -17.91 20.88
C HIS A 64 3.96 -18.10 21.46
N VAL A 65 3.62 -19.35 21.76
CA VAL A 65 2.34 -19.71 22.40
C VAL A 65 2.64 -20.12 23.83
N PHE A 66 2.04 -19.39 24.77
CA PHE A 66 2.17 -19.70 26.18
C PHE A 66 1.22 -20.84 26.55
N ARG A 67 1.74 -21.90 27.17
CA ARG A 67 1.05 -23.18 27.43
C ARG A 67 0.47 -23.79 26.16
N GLU A 68 1.36 -24.23 25.29
CA GLU A 68 0.99 -25.03 24.13
C GLU A 68 0.46 -26.39 24.60
N ILE A 69 -0.86 -26.58 24.51
CA ILE A 69 -1.56 -27.82 24.84
C ILE A 69 -2.26 -28.26 23.55
N SER A 70 -2.44 -29.57 23.36
CA SER A 70 -3.11 -30.14 22.18
C SER A 70 -4.51 -29.56 21.94
N ASP A 71 -5.21 -29.18 23.00
CA ASP A 71 -6.48 -28.47 22.92
C ASP A 71 -6.25 -26.96 22.83
N THR A 72 -6.44 -26.38 21.64
CA THR A 72 -6.31 -24.95 21.37
C THR A 72 -7.25 -24.08 22.21
N ARG A 73 -8.31 -24.65 22.80
CA ARG A 73 -9.23 -23.95 23.73
C ARG A 73 -8.57 -23.61 25.06
N GLN A 74 -7.55 -24.35 25.44
CA GLN A 74 -6.83 -24.16 26.71
C GLN A 74 -5.56 -23.30 26.55
N GLN A 75 -5.19 -22.91 25.35
CA GLN A 75 -4.12 -21.95 25.14
C GLN A 75 -4.49 -20.60 25.75
N ARG A 76 -3.61 -20.06 26.61
CA ARG A 76 -3.91 -18.84 27.37
C ARG A 76 -3.45 -17.56 26.71
N ALA A 77 -2.34 -17.60 26.00
CA ALA A 77 -1.80 -16.42 25.34
C ALA A 77 -0.91 -16.81 24.16
N PHE A 78 -0.81 -15.90 23.19
CA PHE A 78 0.27 -15.94 22.20
C PHE A 78 0.76 -14.53 21.89
N ILE A 79 2.01 -14.46 21.42
CA ILE A 79 2.63 -13.25 20.90
C ILE A 79 3.23 -13.58 19.53
N THR A 80 3.14 -12.65 18.60
CA THR A 80 3.74 -12.76 17.27
C THR A 80 4.41 -11.46 16.88
N ALA A 81 5.52 -11.56 16.17
CA ALA A 81 6.21 -10.44 15.57
C ALA A 81 6.62 -10.79 14.14
N ASP A 82 6.45 -9.86 13.23
CA ASP A 82 6.84 -9.95 11.84
C ASP A 82 7.73 -8.78 11.46
N LEU A 83 8.83 -9.07 10.76
CA LEU A 83 9.68 -8.10 10.08
C LEU A 83 9.61 -8.37 8.59
N GLU A 84 9.22 -7.36 7.82
CA GLU A 84 9.12 -7.42 6.37
C GLU A 84 10.09 -6.41 5.77
N TYR A 85 10.99 -6.88 4.92
CA TYR A 85 11.80 -6.02 4.06
C TYR A 85 11.20 -5.97 2.66
N VAL A 86 10.96 -4.76 2.15
CA VAL A 86 10.44 -4.51 0.80
C VAL A 86 11.45 -3.69 0.03
N ASN A 87 11.90 -4.19 -1.13
CA ASN A 87 12.83 -3.45 -1.98
C ASN A 87 12.08 -2.64 -3.05
N TYR A 88 11.58 -1.46 -2.69
CA TYR A 88 10.84 -0.59 -3.62
C TYR A 88 11.67 -0.15 -4.84
N ARG A 89 12.99 -0.07 -4.72
CA ARG A 89 13.91 0.22 -5.84
C ARG A 89 13.90 -0.84 -6.95
N ALA A 90 13.37 -2.02 -6.68
CA ALA A 90 13.32 -3.12 -7.65
C ALA A 90 12.12 -3.06 -8.60
N ALA A 91 11.16 -2.15 -8.36
CA ALA A 91 10.06 -1.94 -9.30
C ALA A 91 10.57 -1.47 -10.67
N ARG A 92 10.00 -2.01 -11.76
CA ARG A 92 10.38 -1.66 -13.13
C ARG A 92 9.16 -1.60 -14.03
N PHE A 93 9.21 -0.61 -14.93
CA PHE A 93 8.29 -0.53 -16.06
C PHE A 93 9.00 -1.00 -17.34
N HIS A 94 8.25 -1.69 -18.17
CA HIS A 94 8.71 -2.18 -19.47
C HIS A 94 7.64 -1.87 -20.53
N SER A 95 8.03 -1.59 -21.75
CA SER A 95 7.08 -1.55 -22.86
C SER A 95 6.40 -2.92 -23.04
N ALA A 96 5.13 -2.92 -23.41
CA ALA A 96 4.44 -4.17 -23.77
C ALA A 96 4.83 -4.64 -25.18
N ASP A 97 5.20 -3.70 -26.05
CA ASP A 97 5.60 -3.96 -27.43
C ASP A 97 7.07 -3.58 -27.64
N ASP A 98 7.86 -4.47 -28.26
CA ASP A 98 9.27 -4.26 -28.60
C ASP A 98 9.47 -3.26 -29.75
N VAL A 99 8.45 -2.50 -30.15
CA VAL A 99 8.37 -1.82 -31.44
C VAL A 99 8.89 -0.39 -31.43
N SER A 100 9.17 0.23 -30.27
CA SER A 100 9.55 1.65 -30.26
C SER A 100 10.69 1.96 -29.28
N GLU A 101 11.87 2.24 -29.86
CA GLU A 101 13.05 2.73 -29.13
C GLU A 101 12.76 3.95 -28.24
N GLN A 102 11.81 4.80 -28.64
CA GLN A 102 11.40 5.98 -27.85
C GLN A 102 10.69 5.59 -26.57
N LEU A 103 9.85 4.55 -26.58
CA LEU A 103 9.17 4.04 -25.40
C LEU A 103 10.16 3.34 -24.46
N ASP A 104 11.12 2.63 -24.99
CA ASP A 104 12.16 1.98 -24.19
C ASP A 104 13.03 3.02 -23.48
N ASN A 105 13.44 4.08 -24.16
CA ASN A 105 14.18 5.19 -23.57
C ASN A 105 13.35 5.90 -22.47
N TYR A 106 12.04 6.07 -22.66
CA TYR A 106 11.14 6.62 -21.65
C TYR A 106 11.08 5.73 -20.41
N TYR A 107 10.89 4.41 -20.57
CA TYR A 107 10.85 3.51 -19.43
C TYR A 107 12.20 3.34 -18.74
N GLN A 108 13.31 3.42 -19.44
CA GLN A 108 14.64 3.48 -18.84
C GLN A 108 14.76 4.68 -17.92
N PHE A 109 14.40 5.89 -18.38
CA PHE A 109 14.39 7.09 -17.56
C PHE A 109 13.48 6.96 -16.32
N VAL A 110 12.26 6.43 -16.49
CA VAL A 110 11.34 6.16 -15.37
C VAL A 110 11.97 5.18 -14.38
N ASN A 111 12.63 4.12 -14.84
CA ASN A 111 13.26 3.13 -13.99
C ASN A 111 14.49 3.65 -13.25
N GLU A 112 15.26 4.56 -13.84
CA GLU A 112 16.34 5.29 -13.16
C GLU A 112 15.76 6.18 -12.06
N THR A 113 14.73 6.94 -12.38
CA THR A 113 14.00 7.78 -11.40
C THR A 113 13.49 6.95 -10.22
N ILE A 114 12.94 5.76 -10.46
CA ILE A 114 12.50 4.85 -9.38
C ILE A 114 13.69 4.45 -8.49
N LYS A 115 14.84 4.12 -9.07
CA LYS A 115 16.04 3.75 -8.30
C LYS A 115 16.55 4.90 -7.41
N ASP A 116 16.41 6.13 -7.87
CA ASP A 116 16.92 7.32 -7.18
C ASP A 116 15.95 7.78 -6.08
N ILE A 117 14.65 7.72 -6.36
CA ILE A 117 13.61 8.20 -5.43
C ILE A 117 13.32 7.17 -4.34
N TYR A 118 13.30 5.88 -4.66
CA TYR A 118 12.90 4.85 -3.72
C TYR A 118 14.07 4.08 -3.12
N LYS A 119 13.88 3.60 -1.89
CA LYS A 119 14.82 2.72 -1.16
C LYS A 119 14.14 1.42 -0.73
N GLY A 120 14.94 0.48 -0.27
CA GLY A 120 14.44 -0.66 0.50
C GLY A 120 14.01 -0.20 1.88
N ASN A 121 12.97 -0.83 2.42
CA ASN A 121 12.39 -0.43 3.70
C ASN A 121 11.97 -1.61 4.55
N ILE A 122 11.96 -1.41 5.87
CA ILE A 122 11.54 -2.40 6.86
C ILE A 122 10.18 -1.99 7.41
N ASN A 123 9.26 -2.95 7.39
CA ASN A 123 7.97 -2.88 8.07
C ASN A 123 8.00 -3.85 9.25
N ALA A 124 7.49 -3.43 10.40
CA ALA A 124 7.43 -4.25 11.60
C ALA A 124 5.98 -4.37 12.07
N ARG A 125 5.60 -5.57 12.52
CA ARG A 125 4.26 -5.84 13.07
C ARG A 125 4.42 -6.64 14.35
N LEU A 126 3.62 -6.31 15.36
CA LEU A 126 3.55 -7.00 16.64
C LEU A 126 2.10 -7.27 17.00
N GLY A 127 1.80 -8.47 17.45
CA GLY A 127 0.48 -8.86 17.90
C GLY A 127 0.54 -9.73 19.15
N ALA A 128 -0.45 -9.57 20.03
CA ALA A 128 -0.62 -10.39 21.21
C ALA A 128 -2.09 -10.71 21.44
N GLU A 129 -2.38 -11.89 21.92
CA GLU A 129 -3.71 -12.29 22.38
C GLU A 129 -3.59 -13.00 23.74
N VAL A 130 -4.48 -12.64 24.65
CA VAL A 130 -4.63 -13.31 25.96
C VAL A 130 -6.08 -13.80 26.07
N LYS A 131 -6.24 -15.04 26.48
CA LYS A 131 -7.53 -15.71 26.64
C LYS A 131 -7.81 -15.98 28.12
N PHE A 132 -9.00 -15.58 28.54
CA PHE A 132 -9.55 -15.88 29.87
C PHE A 132 -10.89 -16.59 29.71
N ASN A 133 -10.88 -17.91 29.75
CA ASN A 133 -12.08 -18.73 29.53
C ASN A 133 -12.79 -18.37 28.19
N THR A 134 -13.89 -17.62 28.31
CA THR A 134 -14.73 -17.18 27.18
C THR A 134 -14.30 -15.85 26.57
N PHE A 135 -13.48 -15.06 27.29
CA PHE A 135 -13.05 -13.75 26.84
C PHE A 135 -11.64 -13.80 26.23
N MET A 136 -11.42 -12.95 25.22
CA MET A 136 -10.14 -12.77 24.54
C MET A 136 -9.84 -11.29 24.44
N PHE A 137 -8.60 -10.93 24.78
CA PHE A 137 -8.07 -9.58 24.63
C PHE A 137 -6.95 -9.62 23.60
N ARG A 138 -7.01 -8.72 22.63
CA ARG A 138 -6.04 -8.62 21.53
C ARG A 138 -5.45 -7.22 21.48
N LEU A 139 -4.17 -7.16 21.30
CA LEU A 139 -3.43 -5.92 21.03
C LEU A 139 -2.56 -6.12 19.81
N GLY A 140 -2.44 -5.08 18.99
CA GLY A 140 -1.60 -5.11 17.82
C GLY A 140 -1.02 -3.73 17.50
N GLY A 141 0.16 -3.75 16.92
CA GLY A 141 0.82 -2.56 16.41
C GLY A 141 1.56 -2.87 15.12
N ALA A 142 1.65 -1.88 14.25
CA ALA A 142 2.44 -1.99 13.04
C ALA A 142 3.12 -0.65 12.71
N TYR A 143 4.33 -0.75 12.18
CA TYR A 143 5.09 0.36 11.62
C TYR A 143 5.44 0.04 10.18
N TYR A 144 5.15 0.98 9.29
CA TYR A 144 5.54 0.96 7.89
C TYR A 144 6.39 2.20 7.64
N GLY A 145 7.64 2.00 7.27
CA GLY A 145 8.55 3.11 7.06
C GLY A 145 8.36 3.78 5.70
N SER A 146 9.02 4.92 5.51
CA SER A 146 8.99 5.67 4.26
C SER A 146 9.74 4.91 3.14
N PRO A 147 9.14 4.75 1.97
CA PRO A 147 9.80 4.15 0.82
C PRO A 147 10.79 5.10 0.13
N TYR A 148 10.75 6.39 0.45
CA TYR A 148 11.55 7.42 -0.20
C TYR A 148 12.99 7.45 0.30
N ASN A 149 13.93 7.64 -0.61
CA ASN A 149 15.36 7.78 -0.31
C ASN A 149 15.68 9.15 0.33
N ASN A 150 14.95 10.18 -0.06
CA ASN A 150 15.10 11.52 0.51
C ASN A 150 14.43 11.60 1.89
N GLU A 151 15.21 11.92 2.93
CA GLU A 151 14.73 11.99 4.31
C GLU A 151 13.70 13.10 4.57
N ASN A 152 13.66 14.12 3.70
CA ASN A 152 12.65 15.17 3.77
C ASN A 152 11.27 14.69 3.27
N LEU A 153 11.22 13.58 2.53
CA LEU A 153 9.98 12.99 2.02
C LEU A 153 9.51 11.87 2.95
N GLN A 154 8.80 12.24 4.01
CA GLN A 154 8.33 11.27 4.99
C GLN A 154 6.96 10.71 4.61
N ALA A 155 6.87 9.38 4.46
CA ALA A 155 5.64 8.64 4.19
C ALA A 155 5.52 7.45 5.15
N ASN A 156 5.62 7.74 6.44
CA ASN A 156 5.54 6.74 7.50
C ASN A 156 4.09 6.46 7.87
N ARG A 157 3.80 5.21 8.26
CA ARG A 157 2.49 4.84 8.77
C ARG A 157 2.62 4.01 10.03
N TRP A 158 1.93 4.43 11.08
CA TRP A 158 1.76 3.71 12.33
C TRP A 158 0.33 3.20 12.45
N LEU A 159 0.17 2.00 12.96
CA LEU A 159 -1.12 1.42 13.27
C LEU A 159 -1.08 0.86 14.68
N ALA A 160 -2.09 1.20 15.48
CA ALA A 160 -2.36 0.59 16.77
C ALA A 160 -3.76 -0.03 16.75
N SER A 161 -3.94 -1.20 17.36
CA SER A 161 -5.22 -1.87 17.42
C SER A 161 -5.43 -2.56 18.76
N GLY A 162 -6.70 -2.59 19.20
CA GLY A 162 -7.15 -3.33 20.36
C GLY A 162 -8.46 -4.05 20.06
N GLY A 163 -8.64 -5.25 20.60
CA GLY A 163 -9.83 -6.05 20.36
C GLY A 163 -10.28 -6.85 21.57
N LEU A 164 -11.58 -7.04 21.65
CA LEU A 164 -12.26 -7.87 22.64
C LEU A 164 -13.00 -8.99 21.90
N GLY A 165 -12.83 -10.22 22.35
CA GLY A 165 -13.53 -11.37 21.82
C GLY A 165 -14.29 -12.10 22.92
N TYR A 166 -15.46 -12.59 22.59
CA TYR A 166 -16.26 -13.47 23.43
C TYR A 166 -16.62 -14.73 22.67
N ARG A 167 -16.37 -15.92 23.25
CA ARG A 167 -16.72 -17.22 22.64
C ARG A 167 -17.34 -18.14 23.68
N ASN A 168 -18.57 -18.55 23.42
CA ASN A 168 -19.27 -19.50 24.28
C ASN A 168 -20.27 -20.34 23.47
N LYS A 169 -20.29 -21.67 23.69
CA LYS A 169 -21.28 -22.63 23.16
C LYS A 169 -21.69 -22.39 21.71
N GLY A 170 -20.70 -22.21 20.81
CA GLY A 170 -20.95 -22.02 19.37
C GLY A 170 -21.24 -20.59 18.93
N VAL A 171 -21.40 -19.64 19.85
CA VAL A 171 -21.52 -18.21 19.53
C VAL A 171 -20.18 -17.52 19.75
N PHE A 172 -19.77 -16.66 18.82
CA PHE A 172 -18.65 -15.77 19.03
C PHE A 172 -18.97 -14.33 18.60
N ILE A 173 -18.43 -13.39 19.35
CA ILE A 173 -18.52 -11.96 19.10
C ILE A 173 -17.11 -11.40 19.21
N ASP A 174 -16.64 -10.73 18.18
CA ASP A 174 -15.36 -10.03 18.19
C ASP A 174 -15.59 -8.54 17.89
N LEU A 175 -15.04 -7.66 18.72
CA LEU A 175 -15.04 -6.21 18.53
C LEU A 175 -13.59 -5.75 18.48
N THR A 176 -13.23 -5.04 17.42
CA THR A 176 -11.86 -4.52 17.21
C THR A 176 -11.91 -3.05 16.87
N TYR A 177 -11.07 -2.26 17.53
CA TYR A 177 -10.74 -0.90 17.13
C TYR A 177 -9.33 -0.85 16.59
N SER A 178 -9.12 -0.17 15.48
CA SER A 178 -7.79 0.13 14.94
C SER A 178 -7.68 1.60 14.59
N HIS A 179 -6.53 2.19 14.91
CA HIS A 179 -6.20 3.57 14.59
C HIS A 179 -4.93 3.62 13.78
N THR A 180 -4.98 4.31 12.64
CA THR A 180 -3.85 4.46 11.73
C THR A 180 -3.47 5.93 11.66
N PHE A 181 -2.20 6.23 11.86
CA PHE A 181 -1.58 7.53 11.65
C PHE A 181 -0.75 7.46 10.38
N ASN A 182 -1.03 8.32 9.43
CA ASN A 182 -0.34 8.39 8.15
C ASN A 182 0.39 9.72 8.02
N GLN A 183 1.62 9.65 7.54
CA GLN A 183 2.32 10.77 6.92
C GLN A 183 2.51 10.44 5.44
N ASP A 184 2.34 11.40 4.57
CA ASP A 184 2.55 11.26 3.14
C ASP A 184 2.97 12.59 2.55
N VAL A 185 3.52 12.55 1.34
CA VAL A 185 3.93 13.74 0.59
C VAL A 185 3.21 13.78 -0.73
N ARG A 186 2.77 14.98 -1.11
CA ARG A 186 2.13 15.21 -2.40
C ARG A 186 2.83 16.34 -3.14
N PHE A 187 3.04 16.12 -4.42
CA PHE A 187 3.50 17.14 -5.37
C PHE A 187 2.28 17.62 -6.16
N PRO A 188 1.68 18.79 -5.78
CA PRO A 188 0.49 19.30 -6.46
C PRO A 188 0.73 19.61 -7.94
N TYR A 189 1.94 20.02 -8.25
CA TYR A 189 2.42 20.32 -9.61
C TYR A 189 3.95 20.20 -9.66
N LEU A 190 4.47 19.97 -10.84
CA LEU A 190 5.90 19.92 -11.11
C LEU A 190 6.26 21.08 -12.04
N LEU A 191 7.35 21.78 -11.74
CA LEU A 191 7.91 22.84 -12.56
C LEU A 191 9.23 22.36 -13.15
N SER A 192 9.44 22.64 -14.43
CA SER A 192 10.65 22.21 -15.13
C SER A 192 11.90 23.03 -14.76
N ASP A 193 11.68 24.27 -14.31
CA ASP A 193 12.72 25.28 -14.09
C ASP A 193 12.96 25.62 -12.60
N LYS A 194 12.24 24.99 -11.69
CA LYS A 194 12.33 25.24 -10.24
C LYS A 194 12.33 23.94 -9.44
N PRO A 195 12.88 23.98 -8.20
CA PRO A 195 12.77 22.83 -7.29
C PRO A 195 11.30 22.45 -7.07
N ASN A 196 11.00 21.17 -7.15
CA ASN A 196 9.66 20.65 -6.89
C ASN A 196 9.27 20.92 -5.45
N THR A 197 8.17 21.64 -5.26
CA THR A 197 7.58 21.90 -3.95
C THR A 197 6.60 20.78 -3.61
N PHE A 198 6.70 20.23 -2.43
CA PHE A 198 5.77 19.21 -1.95
C PHE A 198 4.97 19.73 -0.75
N ALA A 199 3.80 19.16 -0.57
CA ALA A 199 2.95 19.34 0.59
C ALA A 199 3.01 18.09 1.47
N GLU A 200 3.29 18.29 2.75
CA GLU A 200 3.18 17.23 3.75
C GLU A 200 1.71 17.02 4.10
N GLN A 201 1.27 15.79 4.03
CA GLN A 201 -0.08 15.40 4.39
C GLN A 201 -0.03 14.49 5.62
N THR A 202 -0.58 14.96 6.73
CA THR A 202 -0.77 14.16 7.94
C THR A 202 -2.24 13.79 8.08
N GLY A 203 -2.52 12.54 8.34
CA GLY A 203 -3.89 12.05 8.49
C GLY A 203 -3.99 10.96 9.55
N SER A 204 -5.18 10.80 10.12
CA SER A 204 -5.49 9.69 11.01
C SER A 204 -6.85 9.09 10.67
N ILE A 205 -6.96 7.76 10.79
CA ILE A 205 -8.19 7.03 10.48
C ILE A 205 -8.44 6.01 11.58
N GLY A 206 -9.57 6.17 12.30
CA GLY A 206 -10.09 5.17 13.23
C GLY A 206 -11.08 4.25 12.53
N ARG A 207 -11.01 2.94 12.82
CA ARG A 207 -11.95 1.93 12.31
C ARG A 207 -12.42 1.06 13.45
N VAL A 208 -13.73 0.80 13.49
CA VAL A 208 -14.36 -0.19 14.37
C VAL A 208 -14.87 -1.33 13.50
N VAL A 209 -14.54 -2.55 13.88
CA VAL A 209 -15.01 -3.77 13.21
C VAL A 209 -15.66 -4.67 14.25
N MET A 210 -16.87 -5.12 13.97
CA MET A 210 -17.60 -6.09 14.78
C MET A 210 -17.89 -7.33 13.95
N THR A 211 -17.60 -8.50 14.50
CA THR A 211 -17.89 -9.79 13.88
C THR A 211 -18.78 -10.61 14.81
N LEU A 212 -19.88 -11.13 14.26
CA LEU A 212 -20.76 -12.09 14.91
C LEU A 212 -20.71 -13.40 14.13
N GLY A 213 -20.60 -14.52 14.84
CA GLY A 213 -20.60 -15.82 14.17
C GLY A 213 -21.21 -16.89 15.04
N PHE A 214 -21.77 -17.89 14.35
CA PHE A 214 -22.41 -19.06 14.96
C PHE A 214 -21.74 -20.31 14.39
N LYS A 215 -21.44 -21.25 15.29
CA LYS A 215 -20.91 -22.58 14.92
C LYS A 215 -21.99 -23.61 15.26
N PHE A 216 -22.52 -24.24 14.24
CA PHE A 216 -23.48 -25.34 14.32
C PHE A 216 -22.78 -26.67 14.51
#